data_b82cf5c198031c952ee2f6ca36540d5b
#
_entry.id   b82cf5c198031c952ee2f6ca36540d5b
#
_cell.length_a   1.000
_cell.length_b   1.000
_cell.length_c   1.000
_cell.angle_alpha   90.00
_cell.angle_beta   90.00
_cell.angle_gamma   90.00
#
_symmetry.space_group_name_H-M   'P 1'
#
loop_
_entity.id
_entity.type
_entity.pdbx_description
1 polymer ?
#
loop_
_entity_poly.entity_id
_entity_poly.type
_entity_poly.pdbx_seq_one_letter_code
_entity_poly.pdbx_strand_id
1 'polypeptide(L)'
;MATKYLHTCYRIGEIERSVAFYEELGFEEVVRMPIRDEAINVFMNLPGDGDVPRLELTYNHGVDSYELGTGYNHIAVAVDDLESTLTGLAVKGINPEKPPYRVSENGPQICFVRDPDGYRVELIQAG
;
A
#
# COMPACT_ATOMS: atom_id res chain seq x y z
N MET A 1 -13.96 -27.51 -4.97
CA MET A 1 -14.21 -26.21 -4.36
C MET A 1 -13.11 -25.24 -4.74
N ALA A 2 -13.45 -24.02 -5.09
CA ALA A 2 -12.47 -23.01 -5.45
C ALA A 2 -12.31 -22.01 -4.31
N THR A 3 -11.05 -21.68 -4.00
CA THR A 3 -10.71 -20.64 -3.02
C THR A 3 -10.18 -19.43 -3.78
N LYS A 4 -10.59 -18.24 -3.38
CA LYS A 4 -10.13 -16.99 -3.99
C LYS A 4 -9.48 -16.14 -2.91
N TYR A 5 -8.32 -15.55 -3.25
CA TYR A 5 -7.73 -14.54 -2.41
C TYR A 5 -8.55 -13.25 -2.56
N LEU A 6 -8.98 -12.67 -1.46
CA LEU A 6 -9.79 -11.44 -1.51
C LEU A 6 -8.95 -10.20 -1.25
N HIS A 7 -8.41 -10.06 -0.06
CA HIS A 7 -7.71 -8.81 0.32
C HIS A 7 -6.66 -9.04 1.39
N THR A 8 -5.79 -8.06 1.55
CA THR A 8 -4.85 -7.94 2.66
C THR A 8 -5.30 -6.79 3.53
N CYS A 9 -5.25 -6.97 4.85
CA CYS A 9 -5.68 -5.96 5.81
C CYS A 9 -4.51 -5.44 6.62
N TYR A 10 -4.43 -4.11 6.78
CA TYR A 10 -3.48 -3.44 7.67
C TYR A 10 -4.22 -2.59 8.68
N ARG A 11 -3.63 -2.46 9.86
CA ARG A 11 -4.07 -1.48 10.85
C ARG A 11 -3.30 -0.19 10.65
N ILE A 12 -4.02 0.92 10.57
CA ILE A 12 -3.45 2.23 10.29
C ILE A 12 -3.73 3.20 11.45
N GLY A 13 -2.86 4.19 11.62
CA GLY A 13 -3.00 5.15 12.71
C GLY A 13 -3.81 6.39 12.37
N GLU A 14 -4.00 6.68 11.07
CA GLU A 14 -4.77 7.85 10.65
C GLU A 14 -5.22 7.64 9.21
N ILE A 15 -6.54 7.79 8.97
CA ILE A 15 -7.13 7.44 7.68
C ILE A 15 -6.60 8.29 6.53
N GLU A 16 -6.69 9.61 6.66
CA GLU A 16 -6.44 10.49 5.51
C GLU A 16 -4.99 10.44 5.02
N ARG A 17 -4.03 10.31 5.92
CA ARG A 17 -2.61 10.19 5.51
C ARG A 17 -2.34 8.87 4.79
N SER A 18 -2.98 7.78 5.21
CA SER A 18 -2.82 6.48 4.56
C SER A 18 -3.51 6.46 3.20
N VAL A 19 -4.72 6.98 3.12
CA VAL A 19 -5.45 7.10 1.85
C VAL A 19 -4.64 7.93 0.85
N ALA A 20 -4.10 9.07 1.28
CA ALA A 20 -3.29 9.93 0.42
C ALA A 20 -2.05 9.20 -0.13
N PHE A 21 -1.38 8.41 0.71
CA PHE A 21 -0.22 7.63 0.28
C PHE A 21 -0.61 6.63 -0.82
N TYR A 22 -1.66 5.84 -0.59
CA TYR A 22 -2.05 4.82 -1.56
C TYR A 22 -2.66 5.44 -2.82
N GLU A 23 -3.34 6.58 -2.71
CA GLU A 23 -3.79 7.31 -3.90
C GLU A 23 -2.62 7.78 -4.76
N GLU A 24 -1.51 8.17 -4.14
CA GLU A 24 -0.30 8.55 -4.89
C GLU A 24 0.26 7.38 -5.70
N LEU A 25 0.04 6.15 -5.25
CA LEU A 25 0.42 4.95 -6.00
C LEU A 25 -0.62 4.53 -7.05
N GLY A 26 -1.76 5.23 -7.12
CA GLY A 26 -2.81 4.93 -8.08
C GLY A 26 -4.00 4.17 -7.53
N PHE A 27 -4.00 3.88 -6.22
CA PHE A 27 -5.18 3.26 -5.61
C PHE A 27 -6.34 4.24 -5.55
N GLU A 28 -7.55 3.71 -5.56
CA GLU A 28 -8.78 4.48 -5.41
C GLU A 28 -9.55 3.93 -4.22
N GLU A 29 -10.14 4.81 -3.42
CA GLU A 29 -11.00 4.39 -2.32
C GLU A 29 -12.31 3.85 -2.88
N VAL A 30 -12.65 2.61 -2.54
CA VAL A 30 -13.87 1.94 -3.03
C VAL A 30 -15.03 2.19 -2.09
N VAL A 31 -14.80 1.95 -0.79
CA VAL A 31 -15.85 2.09 0.22
C VAL A 31 -15.20 2.27 1.59
N ARG A 32 -15.90 2.99 2.44
CA ARG A 32 -15.49 3.22 3.82
C ARG A 32 -16.62 2.76 4.72
N MET A 33 -16.33 1.81 5.62
CA MET A 33 -17.34 1.14 6.42
C MET A 33 -17.05 1.24 7.92
N PRO A 34 -17.94 1.89 8.70
CA PRO A 34 -17.81 1.83 10.16
C PRO A 34 -18.07 0.41 10.67
N ILE A 35 -17.28 -0.01 11.65
CA ILE A 35 -17.46 -1.28 12.35
C ILE A 35 -17.89 -0.93 13.77
N ARG A 36 -19.18 -0.88 13.99
CA ARG A 36 -19.77 -0.43 15.26
C ARG A 36 -19.10 0.88 15.71
N ASP A 37 -18.82 1.02 17.00
CA ASP A 37 -18.11 2.19 17.54
C ASP A 37 -16.60 1.96 17.66
N GLU A 38 -16.09 0.86 17.11
CA GLU A 38 -14.73 0.41 17.35
C GLU A 38 -13.75 0.85 16.28
N ALA A 39 -14.17 0.81 15.01
CA ALA A 39 -13.23 0.97 13.90
C ALA A 39 -13.91 1.48 12.64
N ILE A 40 -13.08 1.87 11.67
CA ILE A 40 -13.51 2.18 10.31
C ILE A 40 -12.60 1.40 9.36
N ASN A 41 -13.20 0.64 8.44
CA ASN A 41 -12.47 -0.02 7.37
C ASN A 41 -12.53 0.83 6.11
N VAL A 42 -11.39 1.11 5.51
CA VAL A 42 -11.30 1.80 4.23
C VAL A 42 -10.76 0.81 3.21
N PHE A 43 -11.56 0.52 2.19
CA PHE A 43 -11.15 -0.43 1.14
C PHE A 43 -10.65 0.33 -0.07
N MET A 44 -9.50 -0.10 -0.60
CA MET A 44 -8.87 0.55 -1.74
C MET A 44 -8.51 -0.46 -2.81
N ASN A 45 -8.60 -0.04 -4.07
CA ASN A 45 -8.27 -0.85 -5.23
C ASN A 45 -7.43 -0.08 -6.22
N LEU A 46 -6.65 -0.81 -7.02
CA LEU A 46 -6.05 -0.26 -8.23
C LEU A 46 -7.03 -0.43 -9.39
N PRO A 47 -7.00 0.47 -10.39
CA PRO A 47 -7.75 0.25 -11.62
C PRO A 47 -7.39 -1.12 -12.22
N GLY A 48 -8.38 -1.88 -12.62
CA GLY A 48 -8.17 -3.23 -13.13
C GLY A 48 -8.34 -4.34 -12.12
N ASP A 49 -8.44 -4.03 -10.83
CA ASP A 49 -8.68 -5.04 -9.81
C ASP A 49 -10.11 -5.59 -9.82
N GLY A 50 -11.01 -4.94 -10.55
CA GLY A 50 -12.42 -5.33 -10.61
C GLY A 50 -13.19 -4.82 -9.41
N ASP A 51 -14.24 -5.54 -9.04
CA ASP A 51 -15.16 -5.11 -7.98
C ASP A 51 -14.74 -5.58 -6.58
N VAL A 52 -13.74 -6.43 -6.50
CA VAL A 52 -13.29 -6.98 -5.21
C VAL A 52 -12.19 -6.09 -4.64
N PRO A 53 -12.43 -5.43 -3.49
CA PRO A 53 -11.40 -4.62 -2.85
C PRO A 53 -10.20 -5.48 -2.45
N ARG A 54 -8.99 -4.99 -2.74
CA ARG A 54 -7.76 -5.76 -2.51
C ARG A 54 -6.99 -5.33 -1.28
N LEU A 55 -7.14 -4.07 -0.87
CA LEU A 55 -6.43 -3.54 0.29
C LEU A 55 -7.45 -2.99 1.27
N GLU A 56 -7.44 -3.53 2.50
CA GLU A 56 -8.30 -3.08 3.59
C GLU A 56 -7.44 -2.36 4.62
N LEU A 57 -7.76 -1.09 4.86
CA LEU A 57 -7.07 -0.28 5.86
C LEU A 57 -8.01 -0.12 7.05
N THR A 58 -7.64 -0.65 8.21
CA THR A 58 -8.48 -0.60 9.40
C THR A 58 -7.94 0.44 10.37
N TYR A 59 -8.76 1.45 10.64
CA TYR A 59 -8.49 2.42 11.68
C TYR A 59 -9.30 2.08 12.92
N ASN A 60 -8.62 1.77 14.03
CA ASN A 60 -9.27 1.56 15.32
C ASN A 60 -9.30 2.89 16.07
N HIS A 61 -10.49 3.31 16.50
CA HIS A 61 -10.65 4.62 17.14
C HIS A 61 -9.70 4.79 18.33
N GLY A 62 -8.96 5.89 18.33
CA GLY A 62 -8.04 6.23 19.40
C GLY A 62 -6.67 5.57 19.35
N VAL A 63 -6.42 4.71 18.35
CA VAL A 63 -5.11 4.05 18.21
C VAL A 63 -4.37 4.68 17.03
N ASP A 64 -3.27 5.37 17.31
CA ASP A 64 -2.55 6.13 16.30
C ASP A 64 -1.22 5.51 15.87
N SER A 65 -0.82 4.39 16.47
CA SER A 65 0.42 3.70 16.09
C SER A 65 0.36 2.22 16.46
N TYR A 66 1.17 1.42 15.77
CA TYR A 66 1.24 -0.02 15.97
C TYR A 66 2.67 -0.50 15.92
N GLU A 67 2.95 -1.55 16.68
CA GLU A 67 4.21 -2.28 16.54
C GLU A 67 4.06 -3.27 15.40
N LEU A 68 4.85 -3.09 14.33
CA LEU A 68 4.72 -3.95 13.14
C LEU A 68 5.45 -5.28 13.27
N GLY A 69 6.48 -5.34 14.11
CA GLY A 69 7.25 -6.56 14.28
C GLY A 69 8.13 -6.87 13.08
N THR A 70 8.59 -8.10 12.99
CA THR A 70 9.55 -8.54 11.96
C THR A 70 9.06 -9.69 11.10
N GLY A 71 7.83 -10.15 11.31
CA GLY A 71 7.33 -11.33 10.60
C GLY A 71 6.73 -11.03 9.23
N TYR A 72 6.01 -9.91 9.12
CA TYR A 72 5.42 -9.50 7.86
C TYR A 72 6.43 -8.69 7.04
N ASN A 73 6.44 -8.83 5.71
CA ASN A 73 7.38 -8.12 4.87
C ASN A 73 6.73 -7.00 4.06
N HIS A 74 5.95 -7.33 3.02
CA HIS A 74 5.45 -6.26 2.14
C HIS A 74 4.32 -6.75 1.22
N ILE A 75 3.64 -5.78 0.60
CA ILE A 75 2.86 -6.01 -0.62
C ILE A 75 3.66 -5.46 -1.81
N ALA A 76 3.33 -5.91 -3.01
CA ALA A 76 4.00 -5.45 -4.22
C ALA A 76 2.98 -4.94 -5.24
N VAL A 77 3.36 -3.88 -5.94
CA VAL A 77 2.58 -3.34 -7.05
C VAL A 77 3.49 -3.10 -8.25
N ALA A 78 2.96 -3.31 -9.44
CA ALA A 78 3.67 -2.95 -10.67
C ALA A 78 3.36 -1.50 -11.02
N VAL A 79 4.36 -0.75 -11.44
CA VAL A 79 4.20 0.64 -11.86
C VAL A 79 4.71 0.79 -13.28
N ASP A 80 4.06 1.64 -14.06
CA ASP A 80 4.44 1.86 -15.46
C ASP A 80 5.81 2.53 -15.60
N ASP A 81 6.11 3.47 -14.70
CA ASP A 81 7.36 4.22 -14.71
C ASP A 81 7.83 4.41 -13.27
N LEU A 82 8.78 3.58 -12.86
CA LEU A 82 9.29 3.60 -11.49
C LEU A 82 9.91 4.94 -11.12
N GLU A 83 10.67 5.52 -12.02
CA GLU A 83 11.33 6.80 -11.77
C GLU A 83 10.33 7.93 -11.55
N SER A 84 9.29 8.00 -12.39
CA SER A 84 8.22 9.00 -12.22
C SER A 84 7.45 8.79 -10.92
N THR A 85 7.17 7.55 -10.58
CA THR A 85 6.48 7.21 -9.33
C THR A 85 7.29 7.69 -8.13
N LEU A 86 8.59 7.42 -8.12
CA LEU A 86 9.47 7.85 -7.03
C LEU A 86 9.59 9.37 -6.95
N THR A 87 9.61 10.05 -8.11
CA THR A 87 9.62 11.51 -8.14
C THR A 87 8.35 12.08 -7.51
N GLY A 88 7.19 11.52 -7.85
CA GLY A 88 5.91 11.95 -7.26
C GLY A 88 5.85 11.71 -5.76
N LEU A 89 6.35 10.58 -5.30
CA LEU A 89 6.40 10.28 -3.87
C LEU A 89 7.35 11.23 -3.13
N ALA A 90 8.49 11.57 -3.73
CA ALA A 90 9.46 12.49 -3.13
C ALA A 90 8.87 13.88 -2.89
N VAL A 91 8.00 14.35 -3.78
CA VAL A 91 7.30 15.63 -3.61
C VAL A 91 6.44 15.61 -2.35
N LYS A 92 5.94 14.44 -1.96
CA LYS A 92 5.15 14.25 -0.73
C LYS A 92 6.02 13.92 0.48
N GLY A 93 7.34 13.97 0.35
CA GLY A 93 8.26 13.65 1.44
C GLY A 93 8.50 12.17 1.65
N ILE A 94 8.09 11.32 0.71
CA ILE A 94 8.25 9.87 0.80
C ILE A 94 9.45 9.48 -0.05
N ASN A 95 10.49 8.95 0.62
CA ASN A 95 11.73 8.54 -0.04
C ASN A 95 11.88 7.03 0.03
N PRO A 96 12.48 6.41 -1.00
CA PRO A 96 12.71 4.96 -0.96
C PRO A 96 13.76 4.58 0.08
N GLU A 97 13.73 3.33 0.52
CA GLU A 97 14.72 2.79 1.46
C GLU A 97 16.12 2.86 0.87
N LYS A 98 16.24 2.61 -0.42
CA LYS A 98 17.47 2.78 -1.19
C LYS A 98 17.11 2.96 -2.67
N PRO A 99 18.06 3.39 -3.51
CA PRO A 99 17.78 3.57 -4.94
C PRO A 99 17.28 2.28 -5.61
N PRO A 100 16.56 2.38 -6.74
CA PRO A 100 16.12 1.20 -7.48
C PRO A 100 17.25 0.23 -7.80
N TYR A 101 16.96 -1.05 -7.77
CA TYR A 101 17.94 -2.11 -8.02
C TYR A 101 17.23 -3.33 -8.63
N ARG A 102 18.02 -4.31 -9.06
CA ARG A 102 17.53 -5.58 -9.58
C ARG A 102 17.91 -6.69 -8.62
N VAL A 103 16.98 -7.57 -8.33
CA VAL A 103 17.25 -8.75 -7.50
C VAL A 103 18.03 -9.78 -8.30
N SER A 104 17.74 -9.89 -9.59
CA SER A 104 18.45 -10.77 -10.50
C SER A 104 18.89 -9.98 -11.74
N GLU A 105 19.91 -10.47 -12.44
CA GLU A 105 20.49 -9.78 -13.59
C GLU A 105 19.48 -9.43 -14.67
N ASN A 106 18.51 -10.32 -14.92
CA ASN A 106 17.51 -10.12 -15.96
C ASN A 106 16.14 -9.74 -15.39
N GLY A 107 16.05 -9.51 -14.09
CA GLY A 107 14.80 -9.14 -13.45
C GLY A 107 14.47 -7.66 -13.61
N PRO A 108 13.26 -7.27 -13.26
CA PRO A 108 12.86 -5.87 -13.31
C PRO A 108 13.55 -5.06 -12.24
N GLN A 109 13.62 -3.76 -12.43
CA GLN A 109 14.01 -2.85 -11.36
C GLN A 109 12.91 -2.80 -10.31
N ILE A 110 13.31 -2.79 -9.05
CA ILE A 110 12.40 -2.69 -7.92
C ILE A 110 12.89 -1.62 -6.95
N CYS A 111 11.97 -1.20 -6.08
CA CYS A 111 12.29 -0.24 -5.04
C CYS A 111 11.29 -0.39 -3.91
N PHE A 112 11.72 -0.23 -2.66
CA PHE A 112 10.82 -0.30 -1.52
C PHE A 112 10.59 1.09 -0.95
N VAL A 113 9.33 1.40 -0.70
CA VAL A 113 8.93 2.58 0.06
C VAL A 113 8.13 2.13 1.28
N ARG A 114 7.97 3.03 2.26
CA ARG A 114 7.17 2.75 3.44
C ARG A 114 5.96 3.68 3.46
N ASP A 115 4.81 3.10 3.81
CA ASP A 115 3.62 3.91 3.99
C ASP A 115 3.72 4.73 5.30
N PRO A 116 2.74 5.60 5.61
CA PRO A 116 2.83 6.44 6.80
C PRO A 116 2.93 5.69 8.14
N ASP A 117 2.50 4.43 8.18
CA ASP A 117 2.58 3.60 9.37
C ASP A 117 3.83 2.72 9.39
N GLY A 118 4.63 2.76 8.33
CA GLY A 118 5.86 1.98 8.22
C GLY A 118 5.72 0.67 7.47
N TYR A 119 4.56 0.34 6.93
CA TYR A 119 4.39 -0.86 6.10
C TYR A 119 5.14 -0.69 4.79
N ARG A 120 5.89 -1.72 4.41
CA ARG A 120 6.69 -1.68 3.19
C ARG A 120 5.83 -1.99 1.97
N VAL A 121 6.09 -1.26 0.90
CA VAL A 121 5.48 -1.52 -0.40
C VAL A 121 6.59 -1.67 -1.42
N GLU A 122 6.61 -2.79 -2.13
CA GLU A 122 7.55 -3.01 -3.22
C GLU A 122 6.97 -2.45 -4.51
N LEU A 123 7.71 -1.57 -5.15
CA LEU A 123 7.35 -1.01 -6.44
C LEU A 123 8.17 -1.74 -7.50
N ILE A 124 7.51 -2.35 -8.47
CA ILE A 124 8.15 -3.16 -9.51
C ILE A 124 7.91 -2.49 -10.85
N GLN A 125 9.01 -2.20 -11.57
CA GLN A 125 8.90 -1.63 -12.91
C GLN A 125 8.20 -2.62 -13.84
N ALA A 126 7.09 -2.21 -14.44
CA ALA A 126 6.37 -3.03 -15.41
C ALA A 126 7.20 -3.19 -16.68
N GLY A 127 7.10 -4.36 -17.28
CA GLY A 127 7.82 -4.69 -18.51
C GLY A 127 7.21 -4.08 -19.76
#